data_f4f1d26c1ea429a750b9f1e318263498
#
_entry.id   f4f1d26c1ea429a750b9f1e318263498
#
_cell.length_a   1.000
_cell.length_b   1.000
_cell.length_c   1.000
_cell.angle_alpha   90.00
_cell.angle_beta   90.00
_cell.angle_gamma   90.00
#
_symmetry.space_group_name_H-M   'P 1'
#
loop_
_entity.id
_entity.type
_entity.pdbx_description
1 polymer ?
#
loop_
_entity_poly.entity_id
_entity_poly.type
_entity_poly.pdbx_seq_one_letter_code
_entity_poly.pdbx_strand_id
1 'polypeptide(L)'
;MSDMNVRIVNLPPMRVACINGFGEGPEGIAFDKMKAWAQAHNLLERPHRLFGYNNPDPSPGSPNYGYDIWLTVDESLQADGDARIVDFPGGLYAVTRIEVKNPGDDIPGSWQKLVKWMESSRYRHGRHQWLEEHIGPLGEMGGDQPFTLDLHLPIME
;
A
#
# COMPACT_ATOMS: atom_id res chain seq x y z
N MET A 1 3.13 -9.75 -25.32
CA MET A 1 3.43 -10.79 -24.39
C MET A 1 3.60 -10.20 -22.99
N SER A 2 2.96 -10.80 -22.03
CA SER A 2 3.07 -10.29 -20.69
C SER A 2 4.31 -10.86 -20.01
N ASP A 3 5.19 -9.98 -19.62
CA ASP A 3 6.39 -10.37 -18.90
C ASP A 3 6.26 -10.04 -17.41
N MET A 4 5.01 -10.01 -16.93
CA MET A 4 4.76 -9.75 -15.53
C MET A 4 5.32 -10.89 -14.69
N ASN A 5 6.22 -10.55 -13.80
CA ASN A 5 6.84 -11.50 -12.89
C ASN A 5 6.05 -11.51 -11.58
N VAL A 6 5.36 -12.60 -11.32
CA VAL A 6 4.49 -12.73 -10.16
C VAL A 6 5.09 -13.71 -9.16
N ARG A 7 5.18 -13.27 -7.89
CA ARG A 7 5.62 -14.11 -6.78
C ARG A 7 4.43 -14.45 -5.90
N ILE A 8 4.42 -15.63 -5.35
CA ILE A 8 3.42 -16.02 -4.35
C ILE A 8 4.06 -15.82 -2.98
N VAL A 9 3.45 -14.97 -2.17
CA VAL A 9 4.01 -14.55 -0.90
C VAL A 9 2.99 -14.76 0.21
N ASN A 10 3.41 -15.38 1.28
CA ASN A 10 2.62 -15.45 2.49
C ASN A 10 3.05 -14.31 3.40
N LEU A 11 2.28 -13.23 3.38
CA LEU A 11 2.62 -12.03 4.15
C LEU A 11 2.38 -12.29 5.63
N PRO A 12 3.37 -12.04 6.51
CA PRO A 12 3.21 -12.37 7.92
C PRO A 12 2.23 -11.41 8.62
N PRO A 13 1.70 -11.79 9.77
CA PRO A 13 0.97 -10.83 10.60
C PRO A 13 1.85 -9.63 10.93
N MET A 14 1.26 -8.45 10.93
CA MET A 14 1.99 -7.20 11.18
C MET A 14 1.15 -6.27 12.03
N ARG A 15 1.84 -5.55 12.91
CA ARG A 15 1.23 -4.43 13.63
C ARG A 15 1.62 -3.15 12.88
N VAL A 16 0.62 -2.36 12.54
CA VAL A 16 0.85 -1.15 11.74
C VAL A 16 0.17 0.06 12.35
N ALA A 17 0.78 1.22 12.15
CA ALA A 17 0.12 2.49 12.37
C ALA A 17 -0.54 2.90 11.06
N CYS A 18 -1.82 3.27 11.13
CA CYS A 18 -2.63 3.61 9.96
C CYS A 18 -3.04 5.08 10.02
N ILE A 19 -2.77 5.81 8.94
CA ILE A 19 -3.20 7.21 8.80
C ILE A 19 -3.94 7.34 7.47
N ASN A 20 -5.07 8.06 7.51
CA ASN A 20 -5.89 8.32 6.32
C ASN A 20 -5.66 9.73 5.82
N GLY A 21 -5.51 9.87 4.51
CA GLY A 21 -5.60 11.15 3.81
C GLY A 21 -6.84 11.17 2.95
N PHE A 22 -7.54 12.29 2.89
CA PHE A 22 -8.76 12.42 2.09
C PHE A 22 -8.77 13.76 1.37
N GLY A 23 -9.19 13.75 0.11
CA GLY A 23 -9.30 14.96 -0.71
C GLY A 23 -8.82 14.71 -2.13
N GLU A 24 -8.41 15.76 -2.82
CA GLU A 24 -7.71 15.63 -4.10
C GLU A 24 -6.26 15.25 -3.82
N GLY A 25 -5.79 14.19 -4.52
CA GLY A 25 -4.44 13.69 -4.30
C GLY A 25 -4.21 13.20 -2.88
N PRO A 26 -5.07 12.32 -2.34
CA PRO A 26 -5.01 11.94 -0.93
C PRO A 26 -3.73 11.19 -0.54
N GLU A 27 -3.04 10.61 -1.51
CA GLU A 27 -1.77 9.93 -1.26
C GLU A 27 -0.74 10.88 -0.66
N GLY A 28 -0.60 12.07 -1.25
CA GLY A 28 0.31 13.08 -0.71
C GLY A 28 -0.07 13.53 0.68
N ILE A 29 -1.37 13.70 0.92
CA ILE A 29 -1.88 14.10 2.23
C ILE A 29 -1.54 13.02 3.27
N ALA A 30 -1.79 11.75 2.94
CA ALA A 30 -1.52 10.64 3.84
C ALA A 30 -0.01 10.52 4.14
N PHE A 31 0.83 10.63 3.10
CA PHE A 31 2.28 10.57 3.28
C PHE A 31 2.81 11.71 4.14
N ASP A 32 2.33 12.93 3.94
CA ASP A 32 2.77 14.07 4.73
C ASP A 32 2.42 13.89 6.21
N LYS A 33 1.21 13.44 6.48
CA LYS A 33 0.78 13.15 7.85
C LYS A 33 1.61 12.03 8.48
N MET A 34 1.86 10.96 7.73
CA MET A 34 2.63 9.82 8.26
C MET A 34 4.07 10.21 8.52
N LYS A 35 4.69 11.01 7.64
CA LYS A 35 6.07 11.48 7.86
C LYS A 35 6.16 12.29 9.15
N ALA A 36 5.22 13.22 9.36
CA ALA A 36 5.21 14.05 10.56
C ALA A 36 5.02 13.20 11.83
N TRP A 37 4.10 12.26 11.77
CA TRP A 37 3.83 11.37 12.90
C TRP A 37 5.03 10.47 13.18
N ALA A 38 5.62 9.88 12.16
CA ALA A 38 6.79 9.00 12.31
C ALA A 38 8.00 9.77 12.84
N GLN A 39 8.19 11.00 12.37
CA GLN A 39 9.28 11.83 12.87
C GLN A 39 9.10 12.13 14.36
N ALA A 40 7.88 12.45 14.78
CA ALA A 40 7.58 12.74 16.19
C ALA A 40 7.83 11.53 17.09
N HIS A 41 7.74 10.31 16.53
CA HIS A 41 7.96 9.07 17.27
C HIS A 41 9.32 8.44 17.00
N ASN A 42 10.22 9.13 16.30
CA ASN A 42 11.59 8.68 15.99
C ASN A 42 11.61 7.38 15.19
N LEU A 43 10.70 7.23 14.24
CA LEU A 43 10.56 6.00 13.47
C LEU A 43 11.19 6.08 12.08
N LEU A 44 11.52 7.27 11.57
CA LEU A 44 12.02 7.43 10.20
C LEU A 44 13.33 6.70 9.95
N GLU A 45 14.18 6.61 10.96
CA GLU A 45 15.50 5.97 10.85
C GLU A 45 15.46 4.47 11.14
N ARG A 46 14.31 3.95 11.57
CA ARG A 46 14.18 2.53 11.89
C ARG A 46 13.76 1.75 10.64
N PRO A 47 14.17 0.48 10.50
CA PRO A 47 13.66 -0.36 9.44
C PRO A 47 12.14 -0.47 9.53
N HIS A 48 11.46 -0.31 8.40
CA HIS A 48 10.01 -0.36 8.34
C HIS A 48 9.53 -0.74 6.94
N ARG A 49 8.28 -1.15 6.86
CA ARG A 49 7.59 -1.38 5.59
C ARG A 49 6.41 -0.44 5.52
N LEU A 50 6.08 -0.03 4.29
CA LEU A 50 4.99 0.90 4.01
C LEU A 50 4.01 0.27 3.05
N PHE A 51 2.75 0.26 3.43
CA PHE A 51 1.67 -0.22 2.57
C PHE A 51 0.60 0.85 2.44
N GLY A 52 -0.16 0.79 1.37
CA GLY A 52 -1.27 1.70 1.20
C GLY A 52 -2.37 1.11 0.36
N TYR A 53 -3.54 1.71 0.45
CA TYR A 53 -4.70 1.34 -0.35
C TYR A 53 -5.73 2.47 -0.32
N ASN A 54 -6.58 2.53 -1.35
CA ASN A 54 -7.64 3.52 -1.41
C ASN A 54 -8.70 3.24 -0.35
N ASN A 55 -9.09 4.27 0.40
CA ASN A 55 -10.14 4.17 1.42
C ASN A 55 -10.69 5.56 1.78
N PRO A 56 -11.85 5.94 1.32
CA PRO A 56 -12.68 5.22 0.34
C PRO A 56 -12.13 5.30 -1.08
N ASP A 57 -12.61 4.38 -1.92
CA ASP A 57 -12.24 4.38 -3.33
C ASP A 57 -12.74 5.63 -4.05
N PRO A 58 -12.08 6.00 -5.17
CA PRO A 58 -12.61 7.05 -6.03
C PRO A 58 -14.01 6.69 -6.53
N SER A 59 -14.88 7.68 -6.62
CA SER A 59 -16.21 7.49 -7.17
C SER A 59 -16.41 8.38 -8.40
N PRO A 60 -17.29 7.97 -9.34
CA PRO A 60 -17.52 8.78 -10.53
C PRO A 60 -18.01 10.18 -10.19
N GLY A 61 -17.45 11.17 -10.85
CA GLY A 61 -17.85 12.57 -10.67
C GLY A 61 -17.29 13.27 -9.46
N SER A 62 -16.50 12.58 -8.64
CA SER A 62 -15.85 13.21 -7.48
C SER A 62 -14.33 13.23 -7.65
N PRO A 63 -13.67 14.37 -7.49
CA PRO A 63 -12.21 14.42 -7.48
C PRO A 63 -11.60 13.96 -6.15
N ASN A 64 -12.44 13.75 -5.13
CA ASN A 64 -11.98 13.42 -3.80
C ASN A 64 -12.12 11.93 -3.51
N TYR A 65 -11.10 11.36 -2.90
CA TYR A 65 -11.12 10.00 -2.39
C TYR A 65 -10.15 9.90 -1.23
N GLY A 66 -10.02 8.74 -0.65
CA GLY A 66 -9.14 8.54 0.48
C GLY A 66 -8.03 7.56 0.20
N TYR A 67 -6.96 7.68 0.95
CA TYR A 67 -5.84 6.75 0.92
C TYR A 67 -5.38 6.48 2.34
N ASP A 68 -5.35 5.20 2.72
CA ASP A 68 -4.79 4.78 4.00
C ASP A 68 -3.35 4.37 3.78
N ILE A 69 -2.47 4.81 4.67
CA ILE A 69 -1.08 4.37 4.67
C ILE A 69 -0.78 3.65 5.98
N TRP A 70 -0.09 2.52 5.86
CA TRP A 70 0.34 1.68 6.97
C TRP A 70 1.85 1.73 7.11
N LEU A 71 2.31 2.05 8.31
CA LEU A 71 3.72 1.94 8.68
C LEU A 71 3.84 0.81 9.69
N THR A 72 4.70 -0.18 9.42
CA THR A 72 4.93 -1.25 10.38
C THR A 72 5.59 -0.69 11.64
N VAL A 73 5.07 -1.10 12.80
CA VAL A 73 5.55 -0.61 14.10
C VAL A 73 5.68 -1.78 15.06
N ASP A 74 6.41 -1.56 16.16
CA ASP A 74 6.55 -2.60 17.17
C ASP A 74 5.38 -2.59 18.17
N GLU A 75 5.39 -3.56 19.09
CA GLU A 75 4.28 -3.76 20.01
C GLU A 75 4.13 -2.64 21.03
N SER A 76 5.17 -1.84 21.25
CA SER A 76 5.13 -0.77 22.25
C SER A 76 4.42 0.47 21.76
N LEU A 77 4.26 0.62 20.44
CA LEU A 77 3.64 1.82 19.88
C LEU A 77 2.14 1.77 20.01
N GLN A 78 1.56 2.91 20.40
CA GLN A 78 0.12 3.02 20.63
C GLN A 78 -0.49 4.09 19.73
N ALA A 79 -1.81 4.03 19.56
CA ALA A 79 -2.55 5.01 18.78
C ALA A 79 -2.35 6.40 19.38
N ASP A 80 -2.10 7.39 18.51
CA ASP A 80 -1.80 8.74 18.91
C ASP A 80 -1.99 9.68 17.71
N GLY A 81 -2.55 10.86 17.97
CA GLY A 81 -2.78 11.85 16.92
C GLY A 81 -3.66 11.31 15.81
N ASP A 82 -3.18 11.43 14.56
CA ASP A 82 -3.91 10.94 13.39
C ASP A 82 -3.77 9.43 13.16
N ALA A 83 -2.91 8.77 13.93
CA ALA A 83 -2.60 7.36 13.72
C ALA A 83 -3.46 6.46 14.60
N ARG A 84 -4.00 5.42 14.00
CA ARG A 84 -4.62 4.31 14.73
C ARG A 84 -3.77 3.07 14.54
N ILE A 85 -3.86 2.14 15.46
CA ILE A 85 -3.09 0.89 15.38
C ILE A 85 -4.00 -0.20 14.82
N VAL A 86 -3.46 -0.94 13.85
CA VAL A 86 -4.17 -2.06 13.21
C VAL A 86 -3.28 -3.30 13.31
N ASP A 87 -3.87 -4.39 13.74
CA ASP A 87 -3.19 -5.69 13.72
C ASP A 87 -3.64 -6.43 12.46
N PHE A 88 -2.74 -6.48 11.47
CA PHE A 88 -2.99 -7.17 10.22
C PHE A 88 -2.68 -8.65 10.40
N PRO A 89 -3.63 -9.55 10.10
CA PRO A 89 -3.43 -10.98 10.37
C PRO A 89 -2.51 -11.70 9.39
N GLY A 90 -2.08 -11.03 8.34
CA GLY A 90 -1.30 -11.68 7.29
C GLY A 90 -2.21 -12.33 6.25
N GLY A 91 -1.61 -12.95 5.26
CA GLY A 91 -2.36 -13.65 4.24
C GLY A 91 -1.53 -13.98 3.01
N LEU A 92 -2.15 -14.75 2.13
CA LEU A 92 -1.51 -15.21 0.90
C LEU A 92 -1.76 -14.18 -0.21
N TYR A 93 -0.70 -13.83 -0.92
CA TYR A 93 -0.74 -12.79 -1.94
C TYR A 93 -0.01 -13.21 -3.21
N ALA A 94 -0.52 -12.76 -4.35
CA ALA A 94 0.21 -12.70 -5.59
C ALA A 94 0.82 -11.30 -5.68
N VAL A 95 2.13 -11.22 -5.86
CA VAL A 95 2.86 -9.96 -5.77
C VAL A 95 3.64 -9.71 -7.06
N THR A 96 3.52 -8.50 -7.59
CA THR A 96 4.33 -8.08 -8.73
C THR A 96 4.92 -6.71 -8.48
N ARG A 97 6.18 -6.52 -8.87
CA ARG A 97 6.87 -5.24 -8.72
C ARG A 97 6.72 -4.41 -9.98
N ILE A 98 6.38 -3.14 -9.80
CA ILE A 98 6.25 -2.20 -10.91
C ILE A 98 7.02 -0.93 -10.63
N GLU A 99 7.52 -0.31 -11.71
CA GLU A 99 8.06 1.04 -11.66
C GLU A 99 6.96 2.00 -12.11
N VAL A 100 6.66 2.99 -11.29
CA VAL A 100 5.58 3.94 -11.55
C VAL A 100 6.17 5.26 -12.02
N LYS A 101 5.86 5.62 -13.28
CA LYS A 101 6.26 6.90 -13.87
C LYS A 101 5.04 7.79 -14.05
N ASN A 102 3.92 7.19 -14.46
CA ASN A 102 2.64 7.88 -14.65
C ASN A 102 1.60 7.16 -13.79
N PRO A 103 1.42 7.58 -12.52
CA PRO A 103 0.56 6.83 -11.59
C PRO A 103 -0.86 6.58 -12.09
N GLY A 104 -1.46 7.56 -12.77
CA GLY A 104 -2.81 7.43 -13.28
C GLY A 104 -3.00 6.33 -14.33
N ASP A 105 -1.92 5.98 -15.05
CA ASP A 105 -1.93 4.92 -16.07
C ASP A 105 -1.28 3.65 -15.57
N ASP A 106 -0.11 3.78 -14.93
CA ASP A 106 0.72 2.64 -14.58
C ASP A 106 0.10 1.79 -13.47
N ILE A 107 -0.49 2.44 -12.48
CA ILE A 107 -1.04 1.70 -11.33
C ILE A 107 -2.31 0.94 -11.73
N PRO A 108 -3.35 1.58 -12.30
CA PRO A 108 -4.53 0.82 -12.71
C PRO A 108 -4.23 -0.25 -13.75
N GLY A 109 -3.36 0.08 -14.73
CA GLY A 109 -3.00 -0.88 -15.77
C GLY A 109 -2.30 -2.11 -15.23
N SER A 110 -1.41 -1.91 -14.25
CA SER A 110 -0.69 -3.03 -13.63
C SER A 110 -1.60 -3.89 -12.76
N TRP A 111 -2.53 -3.27 -12.03
CA TRP A 111 -3.53 -4.02 -11.28
C TRP A 111 -4.38 -4.89 -12.19
N GLN A 112 -4.81 -4.35 -13.35
CA GLN A 112 -5.60 -5.10 -14.31
C GLN A 112 -4.84 -6.32 -14.83
N LYS A 113 -3.56 -6.16 -15.12
CA LYS A 113 -2.70 -7.28 -15.57
C LYS A 113 -2.56 -8.33 -14.49
N LEU A 114 -2.39 -7.91 -13.24
CA LEU A 114 -2.23 -8.85 -12.12
C LEU A 114 -3.51 -9.65 -11.89
N VAL A 115 -4.68 -8.99 -11.96
CA VAL A 115 -5.96 -9.66 -11.83
C VAL A 115 -6.14 -10.68 -12.96
N LYS A 116 -5.80 -10.31 -14.20
CA LYS A 116 -5.88 -11.23 -15.34
C LYS A 116 -4.97 -12.43 -15.17
N TRP A 117 -3.75 -12.20 -14.65
CA TRP A 117 -2.84 -13.29 -14.32
C TRP A 117 -3.48 -14.26 -13.34
N MET A 118 -4.10 -13.73 -12.29
CA MET A 118 -4.76 -14.55 -11.26
C MET A 118 -5.92 -15.35 -11.88
N GLU A 119 -6.73 -14.72 -12.74
CA GLU A 119 -7.87 -15.39 -13.38
C GLU A 119 -7.47 -16.57 -14.27
N SER A 120 -6.26 -16.52 -14.85
CA SER A 120 -5.74 -17.64 -15.65
C SER A 120 -4.88 -18.60 -14.84
N SER A 121 -4.77 -18.39 -13.54
CA SER A 121 -4.02 -19.23 -12.62
C SER A 121 -4.94 -20.23 -11.90
N ARG A 122 -4.34 -21.02 -11.00
CA ARG A 122 -5.12 -21.90 -10.12
C ARG A 122 -5.68 -21.19 -8.91
N TYR A 123 -5.31 -19.93 -8.71
CA TYR A 123 -5.72 -19.15 -7.52
C TYR A 123 -7.03 -18.43 -7.74
N ARG A 124 -7.71 -18.10 -6.64
CA ARG A 124 -8.93 -17.32 -6.61
C ARG A 124 -8.70 -16.08 -5.78
N HIS A 125 -9.58 -15.09 -5.88
CA HIS A 125 -9.52 -13.90 -5.04
C HIS A 125 -9.60 -14.26 -3.57
N GLY A 126 -8.67 -13.76 -2.77
CA GLY A 126 -8.74 -13.81 -1.33
C GLY A 126 -9.61 -12.68 -0.80
N ARG A 127 -9.89 -12.73 0.50
CA ARG A 127 -10.82 -11.78 1.15
C ARG A 127 -10.10 -10.73 1.99
N HIS A 128 -8.77 -10.81 2.07
CA HIS A 128 -8.00 -9.87 2.86
C HIS A 128 -7.70 -8.61 2.05
N GLN A 129 -7.02 -7.66 2.68
CA GLN A 129 -6.83 -6.33 2.11
C GLN A 129 -5.91 -6.37 0.89
N TRP A 130 -6.29 -5.70 -0.19
CA TRP A 130 -5.42 -5.39 -1.32
C TRP A 130 -4.43 -4.34 -0.86
N LEU A 131 -3.15 -4.52 -1.17
CA LEU A 131 -2.12 -3.63 -0.67
C LEU A 131 -1.15 -3.20 -1.77
N GLU A 132 -0.71 -1.96 -1.71
CA GLU A 132 0.41 -1.43 -2.50
C GLU A 132 1.55 -1.20 -1.53
N GLU A 133 2.61 -1.99 -1.62
CA GLU A 133 3.77 -1.75 -0.79
C GLU A 133 4.68 -0.74 -1.46
N HIS A 134 4.95 0.37 -0.78
CA HIS A 134 5.87 1.39 -1.26
C HIS A 134 7.29 0.98 -0.90
N ILE A 135 8.13 0.80 -1.90
CA ILE A 135 9.49 0.28 -1.71
C ILE A 135 10.44 1.44 -1.46
N GLY A 136 11.08 1.43 -0.30
CA GLY A 136 12.01 2.46 0.12
C GLY A 136 11.61 3.07 1.46
N PRO A 137 12.47 3.92 2.03
CA PRO A 137 12.18 4.53 3.33
C PRO A 137 11.14 5.64 3.22
N LEU A 138 10.31 5.77 4.25
CA LEU A 138 9.24 6.76 4.30
C LEU A 138 9.77 8.18 4.10
N GLY A 139 10.93 8.49 4.66
CA GLY A 139 11.50 9.84 4.56
C GLY A 139 11.81 10.29 3.14
N GLU A 140 11.95 9.34 2.21
CA GLU A 140 12.25 9.64 0.80
C GLU A 140 11.01 9.58 -0.10
N MET A 141 9.84 9.30 0.47
CA MET A 141 8.60 9.19 -0.30
C MET A 141 8.02 10.56 -0.64
N GLY A 142 7.34 10.63 -1.79
CA GLY A 142 6.67 11.83 -2.25
C GLY A 142 7.43 12.52 -3.38
N GLY A 143 6.86 13.61 -3.90
CA GLY A 143 7.42 14.34 -5.03
C GLY A 143 7.03 13.73 -6.37
N ASP A 144 7.69 14.22 -7.43
CA ASP A 144 7.36 13.83 -8.81
C ASP A 144 8.31 12.76 -9.36
N GLN A 145 9.14 12.19 -8.51
CA GLN A 145 10.10 11.16 -8.92
C GLN A 145 9.38 9.84 -9.21
N PRO A 146 9.87 9.07 -10.19
CA PRO A 146 9.41 7.69 -10.32
C PRO A 146 9.62 6.91 -9.03
N PHE A 147 8.72 5.98 -8.76
CA PHE A 147 8.81 5.18 -7.55
C PHE A 147 8.43 3.73 -7.84
N THR A 148 8.72 2.86 -6.89
CA THR A 148 8.53 1.43 -7.03
C THR A 148 7.43 0.96 -6.08
N LEU A 149 6.50 0.16 -6.62
CA LEU A 149 5.45 -0.49 -5.83
C LEU A 149 5.54 -2.00 -6.00
N ASP A 150 5.26 -2.70 -4.92
CA ASP A 150 4.91 -4.12 -4.99
C ASP A 150 3.39 -4.22 -4.80
N LEU A 151 2.69 -4.58 -5.88
CA LEU A 151 1.25 -4.78 -5.83
C LEU A 151 0.96 -6.14 -5.21
N HIS A 152 0.13 -6.13 -4.17
CA HIS A 152 -0.22 -7.34 -3.40
C HIS A 152 -1.69 -7.65 -3.63
N LEU A 153 -1.97 -8.65 -4.45
CA LEU A 153 -3.34 -9.11 -4.74
C LEU A 153 -3.67 -10.28 -3.81
N PRO A 154 -4.68 -10.14 -2.95
CA PRO A 154 -5.04 -11.25 -2.06
C PRO A 154 -5.56 -12.43 -2.87
N ILE A 155 -5.06 -13.62 -2.56
CA ILE A 155 -5.42 -14.85 -3.26
C ILE A 155 -5.70 -15.97 -2.26
N MET A 156 -6.37 -17.01 -2.75
CA MET A 156 -6.59 -18.25 -2.01
C MET A 156 -6.52 -19.43 -2.96
N GLU A 157 -6.21 -20.59 -2.43
CA GLU A 157 -6.16 -21.83 -3.18
C GLU A 157 -7.53 -22.45 -3.41
#